data_98472fcba5d3f2f410808d79cfb9a99c
#
_entry.id   98472fcba5d3f2f410808d79cfb9a99c
#
_cell.length_a   1.000
_cell.length_b   1.000
_cell.length_c   1.000
_cell.angle_alpha   90.00
_cell.angle_beta   90.00
_cell.angle_gamma   90.00
#
_symmetry.space_group_name_H-M   'P 1'
#
loop_
_entity.id
_entity.type
_entity.pdbx_description
1 polymer ?
#
loop_
_entity_poly.entity_id
_entity_poly.type
_entity_poly.pdbx_seq_one_letter_code
_entity_poly.pdbx_strand_id
1 'polypeptide(L)'
;MQQKEMAYPPGMELHGSKWRIKKRVPLDLRKKYPQYYPSPFKYLYTNESDKRKAAVEGWSWLSELEAEFQRVRETGSPYKINLPDEDAELIIRKVIHSRLNADEEIRTSGELTDELMLARLEEAQSEAKQQEQLAISRGVLSQHIIDVAQEWLFAHGYDLPVESPEFRQFALRLSRRLSEATRIAESRHKGEWIDTPPLPEKSTVQKAPLLSEVVEHFISKQRDDVPMYKKYRPALGLFLEFTGDKPFRKPWT
;
A
#
# COMPACT_ATOMS: atom_id res chain seq x y z
N MET A 1 -31.51 1.47 26.58
CA MET A 1 -30.68 1.71 25.38
C MET A 1 -30.13 0.35 24.92
N GLN A 2 -30.73 -0.27 23.92
CA GLN A 2 -30.18 -1.48 23.31
C GLN A 2 -28.91 -1.13 22.56
N GLN A 3 -27.77 -1.63 23.01
CA GLN A 3 -26.53 -1.58 22.24
C GLN A 3 -26.79 -2.37 20.95
N LYS A 4 -26.81 -1.69 19.82
CA LYS A 4 -26.85 -2.31 18.50
C LYS A 4 -25.61 -3.24 18.41
N GLU A 5 -25.81 -4.55 18.46
CA GLU A 5 -24.73 -5.50 18.31
C GLU A 5 -24.00 -5.21 17.00
N MET A 6 -22.70 -4.99 17.10
CA MET A 6 -21.86 -4.81 15.93
C MET A 6 -21.81 -6.14 15.17
N ALA A 7 -22.30 -6.14 13.92
CA ALA A 7 -22.24 -7.32 13.08
C ALA A 7 -20.77 -7.72 12.86
N TYR A 8 -20.47 -9.00 13.09
CA TYR A 8 -19.13 -9.55 12.87
C TYR A 8 -18.96 -10.04 11.43
N PRO A 9 -17.73 -10.03 10.87
CA PRO A 9 -17.47 -10.56 9.55
C PRO A 9 -17.94 -12.02 9.42
N PRO A 10 -18.57 -12.39 8.28
CA PRO A 10 -18.94 -13.78 8.05
C PRO A 10 -17.67 -14.65 7.97
N GLY A 11 -17.74 -15.84 8.58
CA GLY A 11 -16.59 -16.76 8.63
C GLY A 11 -15.51 -16.39 9.63
N MET A 12 -15.80 -15.46 10.56
CA MET A 12 -14.90 -15.12 11.66
C MET A 12 -14.97 -16.18 12.74
N GLU A 13 -13.84 -16.78 13.09
CA GLU A 13 -13.72 -17.85 14.07
C GLU A 13 -12.47 -17.67 14.93
N LEU A 14 -12.49 -18.19 16.16
CA LEU A 14 -11.32 -18.18 17.03
C LEU A 14 -10.35 -19.30 16.62
N HIS A 15 -9.08 -18.97 16.43
CA HIS A 15 -8.01 -19.90 16.09
C HIS A 15 -6.86 -19.75 17.09
N GLY A 16 -6.83 -20.65 18.07
CA GLY A 16 -5.96 -20.48 19.25
C GLY A 16 -6.37 -19.27 20.08
N SER A 17 -5.47 -18.36 20.33
CA SER A 17 -5.71 -17.10 21.07
C SER A 17 -6.05 -15.89 20.16
N LYS A 18 -6.10 -16.09 18.85
CA LYS A 18 -6.29 -15.03 17.85
C LYS A 18 -7.49 -15.32 16.95
N TRP A 19 -7.98 -14.31 16.26
CA TRP A 19 -9.10 -14.44 15.35
C TRP A 19 -8.64 -14.75 13.92
N ARG A 20 -9.42 -15.57 13.23
CA ARG A 20 -9.25 -15.91 11.83
C ARG A 20 -10.55 -15.64 11.08
N ILE A 21 -10.45 -15.09 9.88
CA ILE A 21 -11.57 -14.91 8.97
C ILE A 21 -11.38 -15.81 7.77
N LYS A 22 -12.43 -16.54 7.39
CA LYS A 22 -12.45 -17.49 6.28
C LYS A 22 -13.45 -17.03 5.23
N LYS A 23 -13.00 -16.89 3.99
CA LYS A 23 -13.86 -16.58 2.84
C LYS A 23 -13.73 -17.65 1.77
N ARG A 24 -14.88 -18.14 1.30
CA ARG A 24 -14.89 -19.08 0.18
C ARG A 24 -14.60 -18.35 -1.13
N VAL A 25 -13.67 -18.89 -1.90
CA VAL A 25 -13.38 -18.41 -3.26
C VAL A 25 -14.51 -18.85 -4.19
N PRO A 26 -15.07 -17.94 -5.01
CA PRO A 26 -16.10 -18.26 -5.99
C PRO A 26 -15.66 -19.39 -6.95
N LEU A 27 -16.58 -20.27 -7.29
CA LEU A 27 -16.27 -21.45 -8.09
C LEU A 27 -15.84 -21.11 -9.52
N ASP A 28 -16.41 -20.06 -10.11
CA ASP A 28 -16.05 -19.53 -11.41
C ASP A 28 -14.57 -19.13 -11.47
N LEU A 29 -14.09 -18.41 -10.44
CA LEU A 29 -12.69 -17.99 -10.34
C LEU A 29 -11.74 -19.17 -10.15
N ARG A 30 -12.10 -20.13 -9.28
CA ARG A 30 -11.25 -21.31 -9.06
C ARG A 30 -11.11 -22.19 -10.30
N LYS A 31 -12.19 -22.33 -11.09
CA LYS A 31 -12.15 -23.13 -12.32
C LYS A 31 -11.36 -22.43 -13.43
N LYS A 32 -11.53 -21.12 -13.57
CA LYS A 32 -10.91 -20.37 -14.66
C LYS A 32 -9.47 -19.93 -14.35
N TYR A 33 -9.15 -19.68 -13.07
CA TYR A 33 -7.86 -19.15 -12.61
C TYR A 33 -7.27 -19.96 -11.44
N PRO A 34 -7.04 -21.28 -11.60
CA PRO A 34 -6.52 -22.14 -10.53
C PRO A 34 -5.14 -21.72 -10.03
N GLN A 35 -4.34 -21.03 -10.85
CA GLN A 35 -3.03 -20.51 -10.50
C GLN A 35 -3.09 -19.45 -9.40
N TYR A 36 -4.13 -18.63 -9.37
CA TYR A 36 -4.34 -17.60 -8.32
C TYR A 36 -5.13 -18.13 -7.13
N TYR A 37 -5.99 -19.11 -7.36
CA TYR A 37 -6.91 -19.67 -6.36
C TYR A 37 -6.80 -21.20 -6.25
N PRO A 38 -5.63 -21.72 -5.81
CA PRO A 38 -5.44 -23.17 -5.67
C PRO A 38 -6.29 -23.75 -4.52
N SER A 39 -6.62 -22.95 -3.52
CA SER A 39 -7.44 -23.34 -2.37
C SER A 39 -8.90 -22.89 -2.54
N PRO A 40 -9.87 -23.67 -2.04
CA PRO A 40 -11.27 -23.26 -2.02
C PRO A 40 -11.58 -22.11 -1.05
N PHE A 41 -10.63 -21.74 -0.21
CA PHE A 41 -10.78 -20.69 0.78
C PHE A 41 -9.55 -19.81 0.84
N LYS A 42 -9.78 -18.51 1.08
CA LYS A 42 -8.79 -17.55 1.54
C LYS A 42 -8.97 -17.32 3.05
N TYR A 43 -7.88 -17.05 3.74
CA TYR A 43 -7.85 -16.85 5.17
C TYR A 43 -7.12 -15.58 5.52
N LEU A 44 -7.68 -14.80 6.45
CA LEU A 44 -6.98 -13.76 7.18
C LEU A 44 -6.72 -14.26 8.59
N TYR A 45 -5.46 -14.28 9.01
CA TYR A 45 -5.07 -14.52 10.40
C TYR A 45 -4.76 -13.16 11.03
N THR A 46 -5.65 -12.67 11.89
CA THR A 46 -5.41 -11.41 12.59
C THR A 46 -4.40 -11.61 13.70
N ASN A 47 -3.64 -10.56 14.02
CA ASN A 47 -2.78 -10.57 15.20
C ASN A 47 -3.52 -10.15 16.48
N GLU A 48 -4.83 -9.92 16.37
CA GLU A 48 -5.67 -9.39 17.44
C GLU A 48 -6.35 -10.50 18.24
N SER A 49 -6.27 -10.39 19.57
CA SER A 49 -7.06 -11.18 20.51
C SER A 49 -8.43 -10.53 20.79
N ASP A 50 -8.53 -9.21 20.65
CA ASP A 50 -9.79 -8.47 20.79
C ASP A 50 -10.68 -8.71 19.57
N LYS A 51 -11.88 -9.25 19.84
CA LYS A 51 -12.86 -9.59 18.81
C LYS A 51 -13.30 -8.41 17.96
N ARG A 52 -13.44 -7.23 18.56
CA ARG A 52 -13.92 -6.02 17.87
C ARG A 52 -12.85 -5.48 16.93
N LYS A 53 -11.59 -5.43 17.37
CA LYS A 53 -10.45 -5.01 16.53
C LYS A 53 -10.25 -5.98 15.37
N ALA A 54 -10.26 -7.27 15.65
CA ALA A 54 -10.18 -8.31 14.60
C ALA A 54 -11.35 -8.21 13.60
N ALA A 55 -12.54 -7.82 14.05
CA ALA A 55 -13.68 -7.63 13.15
C ALA A 55 -13.48 -6.44 12.19
N VAL A 56 -12.89 -5.33 12.66
CA VAL A 56 -12.58 -4.18 11.79
C VAL A 56 -11.59 -4.59 10.70
N GLU A 57 -10.51 -5.26 11.08
CA GLU A 57 -9.53 -5.80 10.14
C GLU A 57 -10.18 -6.79 9.15
N GLY A 58 -11.05 -7.65 9.66
CA GLY A 58 -11.76 -8.65 8.86
C GLY A 58 -12.71 -8.04 7.82
N TRP A 59 -13.41 -6.96 8.15
CA TRP A 59 -14.28 -6.27 7.19
C TRP A 59 -13.46 -5.58 6.09
N SER A 60 -12.34 -4.92 6.44
CA SER A 60 -11.43 -4.34 5.45
C SER A 60 -10.91 -5.40 4.48
N TRP A 61 -10.41 -6.51 5.02
CA TRP A 61 -9.91 -7.62 4.22
C TRP A 61 -10.97 -8.24 3.29
N LEU A 62 -12.21 -8.42 3.79
CA LEU A 62 -13.29 -8.95 2.96
C LEU A 62 -13.63 -8.02 1.79
N SER A 63 -13.63 -6.70 2.03
CA SER A 63 -13.86 -5.71 0.99
C SER A 63 -12.76 -5.75 -0.08
N GLU A 64 -11.49 -5.80 0.34
CA GLU A 64 -10.34 -5.92 -0.55
C GLU A 64 -10.39 -7.22 -1.38
N LEU A 65 -10.77 -8.33 -0.74
CA LEU A 65 -10.88 -9.62 -1.40
C LEU A 65 -12.01 -9.68 -2.43
N GLU A 66 -13.16 -9.06 -2.15
CA GLU A 66 -14.24 -8.95 -3.13
C GLU A 66 -13.83 -8.06 -4.32
N ALA A 67 -13.10 -6.98 -4.06
CA ALA A 67 -12.54 -6.14 -5.13
C ALA A 67 -11.49 -6.91 -5.96
N GLU A 68 -10.67 -7.77 -5.33
CA GLU A 68 -9.76 -8.70 -6.02
C GLU A 68 -10.55 -9.65 -6.92
N PHE A 69 -11.58 -10.31 -6.39
CA PHE A 69 -12.41 -11.23 -7.16
C PHE A 69 -13.08 -10.55 -8.37
N GLN A 70 -13.57 -9.34 -8.18
CA GLN A 70 -14.15 -8.58 -9.26
C GLN A 70 -13.11 -8.22 -10.32
N ARG A 71 -11.93 -7.76 -9.93
CA ARG A 71 -10.83 -7.45 -10.84
C ARG A 71 -10.41 -8.66 -11.66
N VAL A 72 -10.29 -9.84 -11.03
CA VAL A 72 -9.94 -11.07 -11.77
C VAL A 72 -11.00 -11.45 -12.79
N ARG A 73 -12.28 -11.19 -12.51
CA ARG A 73 -13.35 -11.41 -13.51
C ARG A 73 -13.22 -10.47 -14.71
N GLU A 74 -12.85 -9.22 -14.46
CA GLU A 74 -12.76 -8.16 -15.48
C GLU A 74 -11.47 -8.25 -16.30
N THR A 75 -10.33 -8.45 -15.63
CA THR A 75 -9.00 -8.32 -16.25
C THR A 75 -8.27 -9.66 -16.42
N GLY A 76 -8.71 -10.71 -15.73
CA GLY A 76 -8.00 -11.99 -15.68
C GLY A 76 -6.84 -12.03 -14.69
N SER A 77 -6.55 -10.94 -13.97
CA SER A 77 -5.45 -10.81 -13.01
C SER A 77 -5.91 -10.24 -11.66
N PRO A 78 -5.36 -10.71 -10.52
CA PRO A 78 -5.60 -10.12 -9.22
C PRO A 78 -4.85 -8.80 -9.01
N TYR A 79 -3.85 -8.54 -9.84
CA TYR A 79 -2.99 -7.37 -9.73
C TYR A 79 -3.63 -6.12 -10.32
N LYS A 80 -3.28 -4.96 -9.74
CA LYS A 80 -3.69 -3.66 -10.23
C LYS A 80 -2.80 -3.25 -11.41
N ILE A 81 -3.38 -2.71 -12.47
CA ILE A 81 -2.68 -2.21 -13.66
C ILE A 81 -2.57 -0.68 -13.67
N ASN A 82 -3.18 0.00 -12.71
CA ASN A 82 -3.11 1.45 -12.55
C ASN A 82 -2.47 1.77 -11.19
N LEU A 83 -1.42 2.56 -11.21
CA LEU A 83 -0.62 2.94 -10.03
C LEU A 83 -0.89 4.40 -9.67
N PRO A 84 -1.68 4.68 -8.62
CA PRO A 84 -1.85 6.03 -8.11
C PRO A 84 -0.52 6.64 -7.67
N ASP A 85 -0.35 7.95 -7.85
CA ASP A 85 0.88 8.65 -7.46
C ASP A 85 1.21 8.52 -5.97
N GLU A 86 0.20 8.48 -5.11
CA GLU A 86 0.37 8.28 -3.67
C GLU A 86 0.95 6.90 -3.33
N ASP A 87 0.44 5.85 -3.99
CA ASP A 87 0.94 4.49 -3.82
C ASP A 87 2.36 4.35 -4.40
N ALA A 88 2.62 4.98 -5.55
CA ALA A 88 3.94 5.03 -6.14
C ALA A 88 4.98 5.66 -5.19
N GLU A 89 4.65 6.81 -4.59
CA GLU A 89 5.53 7.49 -3.64
C GLU A 89 5.72 6.67 -2.36
N LEU A 90 4.67 6.02 -1.85
CA LEU A 90 4.76 5.16 -0.69
C LEU A 90 5.68 3.95 -0.93
N ILE A 91 5.55 3.31 -2.09
CA ILE A 91 6.41 2.18 -2.47
C ILE A 91 7.86 2.64 -2.57
N ILE A 92 8.13 3.76 -3.26
CA ILE A 92 9.48 4.32 -3.39
C ILE A 92 10.10 4.60 -2.01
N ARG A 93 9.36 5.23 -1.09
CA ARG A 93 9.85 5.50 0.27
C ARG A 93 10.19 4.22 1.02
N LYS A 94 9.40 3.16 0.86
CA LYS A 94 9.70 1.85 1.47
C LYS A 94 10.96 1.23 0.91
N VAL A 95 11.18 1.31 -0.41
CA VAL A 95 12.42 0.83 -1.05
C VAL A 95 13.63 1.56 -0.46
N ILE A 96 13.57 2.88 -0.40
CA ILE A 96 14.66 3.71 0.11
C ILE A 96 14.94 3.42 1.59
N HIS A 97 13.88 3.34 2.41
CA HIS A 97 14.02 2.98 3.82
C HIS A 97 14.66 1.61 4.00
N SER A 98 14.18 0.59 3.26
CA SER A 98 14.76 -0.76 3.32
C SER A 98 16.24 -0.77 2.95
N ARG A 99 16.63 -0.01 1.91
CA ARG A 99 18.03 0.10 1.48
C ARG A 99 18.90 0.75 2.52
N LEU A 100 18.47 1.88 3.09
CA LEU A 100 19.25 2.62 4.11
C LEU A 100 19.30 1.90 5.45
N ASN A 101 18.21 1.19 5.82
CA ASN A 101 18.17 0.38 7.03
C ASN A 101 19.14 -0.81 6.94
N ALA A 102 19.18 -1.49 5.80
CA ALA A 102 20.15 -2.57 5.59
C ALA A 102 21.61 -2.07 5.67
N ASP A 103 21.90 -0.87 5.14
CA ASP A 103 23.21 -0.23 5.30
C ASP A 103 23.52 0.09 6.77
N GLU A 104 22.54 0.57 7.54
CA GLU A 104 22.69 0.87 8.96
C GLU A 104 22.89 -0.39 9.82
N GLU A 105 22.13 -1.45 9.53
CA GLU A 105 22.29 -2.75 10.20
C GLU A 105 23.70 -3.32 10.02
N ILE A 106 24.24 -3.28 8.78
CA ILE A 106 25.61 -3.76 8.52
C ILE A 106 26.64 -2.94 9.31
N ARG A 107 26.47 -1.63 9.42
CA ARG A 107 27.39 -0.77 10.16
C ARG A 107 27.31 -0.96 11.68
N THR A 108 26.09 -1.20 12.19
CA THR A 108 25.87 -1.41 13.62
C THR A 108 26.23 -2.83 14.09
N SER A 109 26.23 -3.81 13.16
CA SER A 109 26.63 -5.20 13.48
C SER A 109 28.10 -5.34 13.88
N GLY A 110 28.96 -4.35 13.57
CA GLY A 110 30.40 -4.43 13.78
C GLY A 110 31.13 -5.35 12.79
N GLU A 111 30.41 -5.85 11.77
CA GLU A 111 31.01 -6.71 10.72
C GLU A 111 31.71 -5.88 9.63
N LEU A 112 31.63 -4.57 9.68
CA LEU A 112 32.28 -3.70 8.73
C LEU A 112 33.74 -3.54 9.06
N THR A 113 34.58 -4.31 8.38
CA THR A 113 36.05 -4.14 8.45
C THR A 113 36.48 -2.98 7.55
N ASP A 114 37.67 -2.38 7.86
CA ASP A 114 38.22 -1.30 7.02
C ASP A 114 38.42 -1.75 5.56
N GLU A 115 38.77 -3.01 5.33
CA GLU A 115 38.89 -3.60 3.99
C GLU A 115 37.54 -3.65 3.25
N LEU A 116 36.47 -4.05 3.93
CA LEU A 116 35.15 -4.12 3.35
C LEU A 116 34.59 -2.71 3.06
N MET A 117 34.92 -1.75 3.91
CA MET A 117 34.56 -0.34 3.70
C MET A 117 35.26 0.27 2.50
N LEU A 118 36.56 0.01 2.33
CA LEU A 118 37.32 0.45 1.16
C LEU A 118 36.80 -0.16 -0.13
N ALA A 119 36.54 -1.47 -0.16
CA ALA A 119 35.99 -2.16 -1.32
C ALA A 119 34.62 -1.56 -1.75
N ARG A 120 33.76 -1.24 -0.80
CA ARG A 120 32.46 -0.58 -1.08
C ARG A 120 32.60 0.85 -1.58
N LEU A 121 33.58 1.61 -1.09
CA LEU A 121 33.88 2.95 -1.59
C LEU A 121 34.42 2.89 -3.02
N GLU A 122 35.28 1.93 -3.33
CA GLU A 122 35.79 1.72 -4.69
C GLU A 122 34.68 1.30 -5.65
N GLU A 123 33.80 0.38 -5.25
CA GLU A 123 32.61 0.00 -6.01
C GLU A 123 31.67 1.19 -6.22
N ALA A 124 31.50 2.04 -5.21
CA ALA A 124 30.69 3.26 -5.31
C ALA A 124 31.26 4.27 -6.32
N GLN A 125 32.56 4.31 -6.51
CA GLN A 125 33.26 5.22 -7.45
C GLN A 125 33.50 4.60 -8.82
N SER A 126 33.07 3.38 -9.07
CA SER A 126 33.34 2.68 -10.33
C SER A 126 32.76 3.43 -11.53
N GLU A 127 33.47 3.36 -12.68
CA GLU A 127 33.04 3.95 -13.97
C GLU A 127 31.66 3.42 -14.40
N ALA A 128 31.35 2.15 -14.12
CA ALA A 128 30.06 1.55 -14.41
C ALA A 128 28.92 2.29 -13.73
N LYS A 129 29.12 2.72 -12.48
CA LYS A 129 28.13 3.46 -11.70
C LYS A 129 27.94 4.89 -12.21
N GLN A 130 29.03 5.53 -12.64
CA GLN A 130 28.94 6.86 -13.29
C GLN A 130 28.18 6.78 -14.62
N GLN A 131 28.42 5.74 -15.41
CA GLN A 131 27.69 5.51 -16.67
C GLN A 131 26.20 5.22 -16.39
N GLU A 132 25.88 4.47 -15.36
CA GLU A 132 24.49 4.22 -14.94
C GLU A 132 23.80 5.53 -14.52
N GLN A 133 24.45 6.37 -13.73
CA GLN A 133 23.92 7.69 -13.36
C GLN A 133 23.69 8.60 -14.58
N LEU A 134 24.60 8.58 -15.56
CA LEU A 134 24.43 9.31 -16.80
C LEU A 134 23.25 8.75 -17.63
N ALA A 135 23.08 7.44 -17.68
CA ALA A 135 21.94 6.81 -18.34
C ALA A 135 20.62 7.23 -17.70
N ILE A 136 20.54 7.19 -16.35
CA ILE A 136 19.39 7.65 -15.58
C ILE A 136 19.07 9.12 -15.86
N SER A 137 20.09 9.99 -15.92
CA SER A 137 19.90 11.41 -16.22
C SER A 137 19.33 11.66 -17.63
N ARG A 138 19.59 10.76 -18.56
CA ARG A 138 19.05 10.75 -19.93
C ARG A 138 17.71 10.03 -20.05
N GLY A 139 17.15 9.54 -18.95
CA GLY A 139 15.90 8.80 -18.92
C GLY A 139 16.02 7.36 -19.43
N VAL A 140 17.22 6.79 -19.48
CA VAL A 140 17.45 5.37 -19.81
C VAL A 140 17.36 4.55 -18.53
N LEU A 141 16.58 3.48 -18.55
CA LEU A 141 16.46 2.54 -17.44
C LEU A 141 17.46 1.40 -17.63
N SER A 142 18.25 1.09 -16.61
CA SER A 142 19.05 -0.12 -16.57
C SER A 142 18.16 -1.33 -16.25
N GLN A 143 18.59 -2.54 -16.66
CA GLN A 143 17.86 -3.77 -16.35
C GLN A 143 17.69 -3.94 -14.83
N HIS A 144 18.71 -3.63 -14.04
CA HIS A 144 18.63 -3.67 -12.59
C HIS A 144 17.49 -2.81 -12.02
N ILE A 145 17.31 -1.59 -12.52
CA ILE A 145 16.20 -0.70 -12.07
C ILE A 145 14.85 -1.28 -12.50
N ILE A 146 14.76 -1.88 -13.68
CA ILE A 146 13.54 -2.54 -14.14
C ILE A 146 13.18 -3.70 -13.21
N ASP A 147 14.14 -4.56 -12.89
CA ASP A 147 13.93 -5.73 -12.03
C ASP A 147 13.50 -5.31 -10.61
N VAL A 148 14.17 -4.34 -10.01
CA VAL A 148 13.82 -3.81 -8.69
C VAL A 148 12.42 -3.17 -8.71
N ALA A 149 12.10 -2.41 -9.76
CA ALA A 149 10.80 -1.78 -9.89
C ALA A 149 9.68 -2.83 -10.00
N GLN A 150 9.87 -3.86 -10.83
CA GLN A 150 8.90 -4.95 -10.98
C GLN A 150 8.69 -5.72 -9.68
N GLU A 151 9.78 -6.11 -9.00
CA GLU A 151 9.72 -6.85 -7.74
C GLU A 151 8.90 -6.08 -6.69
N TRP A 152 9.19 -4.79 -6.49
CA TRP A 152 8.51 -3.99 -5.48
C TRP A 152 7.06 -3.67 -5.86
N LEU A 153 6.77 -3.41 -7.13
CA LEU A 153 5.40 -3.24 -7.59
C LEU A 153 4.59 -4.52 -7.38
N PHE A 154 5.15 -5.66 -7.77
CA PHE A 154 4.50 -6.96 -7.62
C PHE A 154 4.22 -7.30 -6.14
N ALA A 155 5.19 -7.07 -5.25
CA ALA A 155 5.03 -7.24 -3.80
C ALA A 155 3.92 -6.36 -3.20
N HIS A 156 3.57 -5.25 -3.87
CA HIS A 156 2.51 -4.34 -3.45
C HIS A 156 1.20 -4.52 -4.25
N GLY A 157 1.09 -5.59 -5.03
CA GLY A 157 -0.14 -5.95 -5.75
C GLY A 157 -0.33 -5.21 -7.07
N TYR A 158 0.74 -4.69 -7.68
CA TYR A 158 0.74 -4.06 -8.98
C TYR A 158 1.47 -4.91 -10.00
N ASP A 159 0.91 -5.01 -11.22
CA ASP A 159 1.54 -5.66 -12.37
C ASP A 159 1.39 -4.72 -13.58
N LEU A 160 2.41 -3.88 -13.76
CA LEU A 160 2.47 -2.89 -14.83
C LEU A 160 3.35 -3.41 -15.96
N PRO A 161 2.89 -3.34 -17.22
CA PRO A 161 3.76 -3.63 -18.37
C PRO A 161 4.99 -2.72 -18.38
N VAL A 162 6.18 -3.27 -18.62
CA VAL A 162 7.45 -2.52 -18.59
C VAL A 162 7.45 -1.36 -19.60
N GLU A 163 6.76 -1.53 -20.71
CA GLU A 163 6.65 -0.53 -21.78
C GLU A 163 5.61 0.55 -21.46
N SER A 164 4.81 0.39 -20.39
CA SER A 164 3.79 1.37 -20.05
C SER A 164 4.40 2.70 -19.57
N PRO A 165 3.78 3.83 -19.89
CA PRO A 165 4.22 5.13 -19.39
C PRO A 165 4.26 5.20 -17.87
N GLU A 166 3.31 4.56 -17.20
CA GLU A 166 3.18 4.50 -15.74
C GLU A 166 4.36 3.75 -15.12
N PHE A 167 4.72 2.58 -15.65
CA PHE A 167 5.90 1.84 -15.19
C PHE A 167 7.17 2.67 -15.38
N ARG A 168 7.34 3.24 -16.58
CA ARG A 168 8.51 4.05 -16.89
C ARG A 168 8.65 5.25 -15.95
N GLN A 169 7.56 5.96 -15.67
CA GLN A 169 7.55 7.09 -14.75
C GLN A 169 7.93 6.65 -13.34
N PHE A 170 7.34 5.55 -12.85
CA PHE A 170 7.68 4.97 -11.55
C PHE A 170 9.16 4.60 -11.47
N ALA A 171 9.68 3.84 -12.44
CA ALA A 171 11.06 3.37 -12.47
C ALA A 171 12.08 4.52 -12.54
N LEU A 172 11.79 5.60 -13.28
CA LEU A 172 12.64 6.80 -13.32
C LEU A 172 12.62 7.56 -11.98
N ARG A 173 11.48 7.66 -11.31
CA ARG A 173 11.38 8.24 -9.95
C ARG A 173 12.16 7.40 -8.95
N LEU A 174 11.98 6.08 -8.99
CA LEU A 174 12.69 5.13 -8.13
C LEU A 174 14.21 5.24 -8.33
N SER A 175 14.69 5.26 -9.56
CA SER A 175 16.13 5.32 -9.87
C SER A 175 16.79 6.60 -9.31
N ARG A 176 16.11 7.75 -9.40
CA ARG A 176 16.59 9.02 -8.82
C ARG A 176 16.71 8.93 -7.31
N ARG A 177 15.69 8.37 -6.65
CA ARG A 177 15.67 8.20 -5.20
C ARG A 177 16.70 7.17 -4.72
N LEU A 178 16.93 6.10 -5.48
CA LEU A 178 18.02 5.14 -5.18
C LEU A 178 19.39 5.80 -5.29
N SER A 179 19.61 6.68 -6.26
CA SER A 179 20.84 7.46 -6.37
C SER A 179 21.06 8.39 -5.16
N GLU A 180 20.00 9.03 -4.66
CA GLU A 180 20.06 9.83 -3.43
C GLU A 180 20.40 8.95 -2.21
N ALA A 181 19.76 7.78 -2.06
CA ALA A 181 20.08 6.83 -0.99
C ALA A 181 21.53 6.34 -1.04
N THR A 182 22.05 6.08 -2.23
CA THR A 182 23.45 5.73 -2.42
C THR A 182 24.39 6.82 -1.93
N ARG A 183 24.11 8.11 -2.22
CA ARG A 183 24.92 9.23 -1.73
C ARG A 183 24.88 9.33 -0.20
N ILE A 184 23.72 9.09 0.42
CA ILE A 184 23.60 9.03 1.87
C ILE A 184 24.49 7.93 2.44
N ALA A 185 24.44 6.72 1.87
CA ALA A 185 25.32 5.62 2.29
C ALA A 185 26.81 5.96 2.13
N GLU A 186 27.20 6.59 1.02
CA GLU A 186 28.57 7.07 0.80
C GLU A 186 29.02 8.11 1.85
N SER A 187 28.17 9.09 2.18
CA SER A 187 28.44 10.09 3.22
C SER A 187 28.63 9.43 4.59
N ARG A 188 27.78 8.47 4.90
CA ARG A 188 27.92 7.67 6.14
C ARG A 188 29.23 6.89 6.19
N HIS A 189 29.69 6.30 5.08
CA HIS A 189 31.00 5.65 4.99
C HIS A 189 32.17 6.60 5.18
N LYS A 190 31.99 7.89 4.87
CA LYS A 190 32.97 8.95 5.14
C LYS A 190 32.94 9.47 6.58
N GLY A 191 32.10 8.90 7.44
CA GLY A 191 31.98 9.26 8.85
C GLY A 191 30.92 10.30 9.16
N GLU A 192 30.10 10.71 8.21
CA GLU A 192 28.98 11.61 8.46
C GLU A 192 27.84 10.86 9.17
N TRP A 193 27.30 11.45 10.23
CA TRP A 193 26.12 10.91 10.90
C TRP A 193 24.85 11.37 10.19
N ILE A 194 24.20 10.48 9.45
CA ILE A 194 22.94 10.75 8.75
C ILE A 194 21.94 9.66 9.14
N ASP A 195 20.85 10.04 9.79
CA ASP A 195 19.80 9.11 10.20
C ASP A 195 19.06 8.50 8.99
N THR A 196 18.60 7.26 9.14
CA THR A 196 17.68 6.64 8.18
C THR A 196 16.31 7.32 8.31
N PRO A 197 15.74 7.88 7.23
CA PRO A 197 14.40 8.44 7.27
C PRO A 197 13.39 7.43 7.82
N PRO A 198 12.48 7.83 8.72
CA PRO A 198 11.50 6.91 9.28
C PRO A 198 10.66 6.27 8.18
N LEU A 199 10.31 5.00 8.41
CA LEU A 199 9.37 4.31 7.52
C LEU A 199 8.08 5.12 7.46
N PRO A 200 7.60 5.47 6.26
CA PRO A 200 6.34 6.19 6.17
C PRO A 200 5.28 5.30 6.80
N GLU A 201 4.74 5.75 7.92
CA GLU A 201 3.51 5.17 8.43
C GLU A 201 2.54 5.16 7.25
N LYS A 202 1.86 4.03 7.02
CA LYS A 202 0.75 4.06 6.08
C LYS A 202 -0.02 5.32 6.43
N SER A 203 -0.08 6.27 5.52
CA SER A 203 -0.97 7.41 5.66
C SER A 203 -2.39 6.83 5.70
N THR A 204 -2.73 6.24 6.83
CA THR A 204 -4.07 5.79 7.17
C THR A 204 -4.96 6.99 7.47
N VAL A 205 -4.41 8.16 7.20
CA VAL A 205 -5.15 9.39 7.27
C VAL A 205 -5.02 10.12 5.93
N GLN A 206 -5.63 9.60 4.88
CA GLN A 206 -6.63 10.48 4.28
C GLN A 206 -7.48 10.89 5.48
N LYS A 207 -7.40 12.17 5.88
CA LYS A 207 -8.33 12.73 6.86
C LYS A 207 -9.70 12.28 6.35
N ALA A 208 -10.28 11.28 7.02
CA ALA A 208 -11.57 10.77 6.59
C ALA A 208 -12.46 12.01 6.51
N PRO A 209 -13.11 12.28 5.38
CA PRO A 209 -13.87 13.50 5.21
C PRO A 209 -14.82 13.61 6.39
N LEU A 210 -15.01 14.80 6.91
CA LEU A 210 -15.98 15.02 7.96
C LEU A 210 -17.35 14.54 7.49
N LEU A 211 -18.16 14.07 8.40
CA LEU A 211 -19.50 13.59 8.06
C LEU A 211 -20.32 14.67 7.36
N SER A 212 -20.14 15.94 7.76
CA SER A 212 -20.69 17.10 7.07
C SER A 212 -20.27 17.20 5.61
N GLU A 213 -18.99 17.04 5.31
CA GLU A 213 -18.47 17.10 3.93
C GLU A 213 -19.07 15.99 3.06
N VAL A 214 -19.24 14.78 3.61
CA VAL A 214 -19.87 13.65 2.90
C VAL A 214 -21.36 13.94 2.65
N VAL A 215 -22.05 14.48 3.64
CA VAL A 215 -23.45 14.86 3.51
C VAL A 215 -23.64 15.97 2.47
N GLU A 216 -22.81 17.02 2.50
CA GLU A 216 -22.83 18.09 1.51
C GLU A 216 -22.53 17.57 0.10
N HIS A 217 -21.52 16.69 -0.04
CA HIS A 217 -21.21 16.07 -1.32
C HIS A 217 -22.37 15.21 -1.85
N PHE A 218 -23.03 14.45 -0.97
CA PHE A 218 -24.21 13.68 -1.33
C PHE A 218 -25.36 14.60 -1.76
N ILE A 219 -25.61 15.65 -1.00
CA ILE A 219 -26.65 16.64 -1.28
C ILE A 219 -26.37 17.35 -2.61
N SER A 220 -25.12 17.77 -2.88
CA SER A 220 -24.78 18.49 -4.12
C SER A 220 -24.92 17.66 -5.40
N LYS A 221 -24.87 16.34 -5.29
CA LYS A 221 -25.07 15.41 -6.42
C LYS A 221 -26.53 15.08 -6.70
N GLN A 222 -27.43 15.41 -5.78
CA GLN A 222 -28.85 15.15 -5.96
C GLN A 222 -29.52 16.36 -6.66
N ARG A 223 -30.48 16.07 -7.54
CA ARG A 223 -31.27 17.11 -8.18
C ARG A 223 -32.27 17.64 -7.17
N ASP A 224 -32.44 18.96 -7.11
CA ASP A 224 -33.36 19.64 -6.17
C ASP A 224 -34.84 19.30 -6.39
N ASP A 225 -35.20 18.82 -7.56
CA ASP A 225 -36.55 18.45 -7.97
C ASP A 225 -36.97 17.04 -7.54
N VAL A 226 -36.04 16.24 -7.04
CA VAL A 226 -36.32 14.86 -6.62
C VAL A 226 -37.02 14.86 -5.25
N PRO A 227 -38.25 14.29 -5.14
CA PRO A 227 -39.00 14.27 -3.88
C PRO A 227 -38.26 13.69 -2.71
N MET A 228 -37.38 12.70 -2.93
CA MET A 228 -36.52 12.06 -1.93
C MET A 228 -35.50 13.03 -1.33
N TYR A 229 -34.95 13.95 -2.09
CA TYR A 229 -34.01 14.96 -1.63
C TYR A 229 -34.57 15.82 -0.52
N LYS A 230 -35.81 16.35 -0.72
CA LYS A 230 -36.52 17.17 0.28
C LYS A 230 -36.78 16.41 1.58
N LYS A 231 -36.94 15.09 1.50
CA LYS A 231 -37.18 14.22 2.66
C LYS A 231 -35.89 13.89 3.43
N TYR A 232 -34.77 13.68 2.76
CA TYR A 232 -33.53 13.27 3.43
C TYR A 232 -32.70 14.43 3.96
N ARG A 233 -32.80 15.63 3.42
CA ARG A 233 -32.02 16.78 3.86
C ARG A 233 -32.22 17.11 5.34
N PRO A 234 -33.45 17.19 5.88
CA PRO A 234 -33.67 17.39 7.32
C PRO A 234 -33.17 16.22 8.18
N ALA A 235 -33.37 14.97 7.69
CA ALA A 235 -32.95 13.78 8.41
C ALA A 235 -31.41 13.70 8.52
N LEU A 236 -30.69 14.09 7.48
CA LEU A 236 -29.22 14.15 7.47
C LEU A 236 -28.70 15.26 8.39
N GLY A 237 -29.41 16.41 8.47
CA GLY A 237 -29.09 17.48 9.42
C GLY A 237 -29.24 17.01 10.88
N LEU A 238 -30.35 16.37 11.22
CA LEU A 238 -30.56 15.78 12.54
C LEU A 238 -29.54 14.68 12.86
N PHE A 239 -29.14 13.90 11.86
CA PHE A 239 -28.12 12.87 12.03
C PHE A 239 -26.76 13.48 12.35
N LEU A 240 -26.38 14.60 11.69
CA LEU A 240 -25.15 15.35 11.99
C LEU A 240 -25.17 15.95 13.40
N GLU A 241 -26.26 16.53 13.82
CA GLU A 241 -26.44 17.04 15.20
C GLU A 241 -26.30 15.93 16.23
N PHE A 242 -26.89 14.76 15.97
CA PHE A 242 -26.87 13.63 16.90
C PHE A 242 -25.50 12.95 16.99
N THR A 243 -24.80 12.79 15.87
CA THR A 243 -23.50 12.09 15.82
C THR A 243 -22.32 12.99 16.10
N GLY A 244 -22.49 14.31 16.03
CA GLY A 244 -21.42 15.28 15.93
C GLY A 244 -20.69 15.18 14.60
N ASP A 245 -19.98 16.23 14.21
CA ASP A 245 -19.22 16.26 12.96
C ASP A 245 -17.91 15.48 13.14
N LYS A 246 -18.01 14.17 13.03
CA LYS A 246 -16.87 13.24 13.15
C LYS A 246 -16.33 12.86 11.79
N PRO A 247 -15.03 12.54 11.70
CA PRO A 247 -14.46 12.01 10.48
C PRO A 247 -15.23 10.79 9.98
N PHE A 248 -15.73 10.86 8.76
CA PHE A 248 -16.45 9.76 8.12
C PHE A 248 -15.44 8.68 7.73
N ARG A 249 -15.28 7.68 8.56
CA ARG A 249 -14.56 6.48 8.17
C ARG A 249 -15.52 5.65 7.32
N LYS A 250 -15.27 5.60 6.00
CA LYS A 250 -16.01 4.68 5.14
C LYS A 250 -15.96 3.29 5.76
N PRO A 251 -17.11 2.72 6.16
CA PRO A 251 -17.14 1.32 6.60
C PRO A 251 -16.90 0.34 5.44
N TRP A 252 -16.64 0.87 4.23
CA TRP A 252 -16.73 0.12 2.96
C TRP A 252 -15.62 0.44 1.95
N THR A 253 -14.40 0.74 2.37
CA THR A 253 -13.24 0.77 1.44
C THR A 253 -12.19 -0.23 1.84
#